data_a842791ac3956cf233c0c910175cea82
#
_entry.id   a842791ac3956cf233c0c910175cea82
#
_cell.length_a   1.000
_cell.length_b   1.000
_cell.length_c   1.000
_cell.angle_alpha   90.00
_cell.angle_beta   90.00
_cell.angle_gamma   90.00
#
_symmetry.space_group_name_H-M   'P 1'
#
loop_
_entity.id
_entity.type
_entity.pdbx_description
1 polymer ?
#
loop_
_entity_poly.entity_id
_entity_poly.type
_entity_poly.pdbx_seq_one_letter_code
_entity_poly.pdbx_strand_id
1 'polypeptide(L)'
;MHSRTPPRNRLAKVLPDEWRKLLVARGAPKRKYTAVCRVTLVGGRLIEELIVEEGWIIALDRAGLAGTFEQRIDFDPRTITDVVILQVV
;
A
#
# COMPACT_ATOMS: atom_id res chain seq x y z
N MET A 1 18.20 -14.82 -0.89
CA MET A 1 17.60 -13.71 -1.65
C MET A 1 16.09 -13.86 -1.65
N HIS A 2 15.40 -12.79 -1.36
CA HIS A 2 13.94 -12.80 -1.36
C HIS A 2 13.43 -12.28 -2.69
N SER A 3 12.69 -13.11 -3.40
CA SER A 3 11.94 -12.60 -4.54
C SER A 3 10.56 -12.16 -4.04
N ARG A 4 10.23 -10.92 -4.32
CA ARG A 4 8.92 -10.37 -4.01
C ARG A 4 7.92 -10.85 -5.05
N THR A 5 6.75 -11.29 -4.61
CA THR A 5 5.68 -11.65 -5.54
C THR A 5 5.37 -10.47 -6.45
N PRO A 6 5.33 -10.64 -7.78
CA PRO A 6 4.98 -9.55 -8.69
C PRO A 6 3.60 -9.01 -8.36
N PRO A 7 3.42 -7.68 -8.33
CA PRO A 7 2.11 -7.10 -8.09
C PRO A 7 1.18 -7.31 -9.29
N ARG A 8 -0.12 -7.41 -9.03
CA ARG A 8 -1.12 -7.49 -10.10
C ARG A 8 -1.28 -6.20 -10.88
N ASN A 9 -0.84 -5.09 -10.32
CA ASN A 9 -0.77 -3.81 -11.01
C ASN A 9 0.68 -3.54 -11.39
N ARG A 10 1.00 -3.49 -12.68
CA ARG A 10 2.37 -3.23 -13.16
C ARG A 10 2.83 -1.79 -12.87
N LEU A 11 1.91 -0.90 -12.55
CA LEU A 11 2.20 0.49 -12.17
C LEU A 11 2.37 0.64 -10.66
N ALA A 12 2.32 -0.45 -9.92
CA ALA A 12 2.46 -0.45 -8.48
C ALA A 12 3.84 0.06 -8.04
N LYS A 13 3.90 0.63 -6.85
CA LYS A 13 5.15 1.09 -6.25
C LYS A 13 5.40 0.35 -4.94
N VAL A 14 6.66 0.17 -4.60
CA VAL A 14 7.05 -0.52 -3.37
C VAL A 14 6.78 0.38 -2.17
N LEU A 15 6.09 -0.17 -1.16
CA LEU A 15 5.95 0.51 0.13
C LEU A 15 7.30 0.44 0.85
N PRO A 16 7.83 1.58 1.36
CA PRO A 16 9.10 1.57 2.10
C PRO A 16 9.08 0.62 3.29
N ASP A 17 10.23 0.01 3.58
CA ASP A 17 10.34 -1.01 4.62
C ASP A 17 9.88 -0.56 6.00
N GLU A 18 10.11 0.71 6.36
CA GLU A 18 9.66 1.24 7.64
C GLU A 18 8.15 1.12 7.80
N TRP A 19 7.40 1.37 6.74
CA TRP A 19 5.94 1.28 6.76
C TRP A 19 5.47 -0.17 6.68
N ARG A 20 6.16 -1.01 5.93
CA ARG A 20 5.86 -2.45 5.92
C ARG A 20 6.00 -3.06 7.32
N LYS A 21 7.08 -2.72 8.02
CA LYS A 21 7.30 -3.17 9.39
C LYS A 21 6.22 -2.65 10.32
N LEU A 22 5.80 -1.40 10.13
CA LEU A 22 4.72 -0.81 10.92
C LEU A 22 3.40 -1.54 10.70
N LEU A 23 3.06 -1.88 9.47
CA LEU A 23 1.84 -2.63 9.16
C LEU A 23 1.83 -3.98 9.88
N VAL A 24 2.94 -4.70 9.84
CA VAL A 24 3.06 -5.99 10.53
C VAL A 24 2.94 -5.81 12.04
N ALA A 25 3.58 -4.78 12.59
CA ALA A 25 3.52 -4.48 14.03
C ALA A 25 2.10 -4.13 14.49
N ARG A 26 1.28 -3.62 13.58
CA ARG A 26 -0.12 -3.24 13.87
C ARG A 26 -1.13 -4.31 13.46
N GLY A 27 -0.69 -5.53 13.17
CA GLY A 27 -1.56 -6.68 12.96
C GLY A 27 -1.69 -7.19 11.54
N ALA A 28 -1.05 -6.56 10.55
CA ALA A 28 -1.06 -7.11 9.19
C ALA A 28 -0.25 -8.42 9.17
N PRO A 29 -0.72 -9.45 8.46
CA PRO A 29 0.06 -10.69 8.31
C PRO A 29 1.38 -10.42 7.61
N LYS A 30 2.38 -11.25 7.87
CA LYS A 30 3.69 -11.12 7.22
C LYS A 30 3.66 -11.44 5.73
N ARG A 31 2.70 -12.23 5.29
CA ARG A 31 2.57 -12.69 3.91
C ARG A 31 1.11 -12.66 3.47
N LYS A 32 0.91 -12.52 2.17
CA LYS A 32 -0.41 -12.67 1.51
C LYS A 32 -1.50 -11.86 2.20
N TYR A 33 -1.28 -10.56 2.29
CA TYR A 33 -2.28 -9.67 2.85
C TYR A 33 -2.62 -8.57 1.85
N THR A 34 -3.84 -8.06 1.98
CA THR A 34 -4.26 -6.82 1.35
C THR A 34 -4.77 -5.92 2.45
N ALA A 35 -4.21 -4.73 2.53
CA ALA A 35 -4.60 -3.76 3.54
C ALA A 35 -5.15 -2.50 2.89
N VAL A 36 -6.19 -1.94 3.50
CA VAL A 36 -6.71 -0.62 3.14
C VAL A 36 -6.19 0.34 4.18
N CYS A 37 -5.47 1.37 3.75
CA CYS A 37 -4.79 2.28 4.64
C CYS A 37 -5.14 3.74 4.35
N ARG A 38 -5.20 4.55 5.41
CA ARG A 38 -5.18 6.01 5.26
C ARG A 38 -3.74 6.46 5.36
N VAL A 39 -3.29 7.24 4.40
CA VAL A 39 -1.90 7.64 4.29
C VAL A 39 -1.82 9.15 4.18
N THR A 40 -0.91 9.75 4.94
CA THR A 40 -0.59 11.18 4.85
C THR A 40 0.76 11.34 4.17
N LEU A 41 0.86 12.27 3.24
CA LEU A 41 2.08 12.60 2.52
C LEU A 41 2.67 13.91 3.02
N VAL A 42 3.94 14.11 2.78
CA VAL A 42 4.59 15.41 2.98
C VAL A 42 3.78 16.50 2.26
N GLY A 43 3.52 17.61 2.92
CA GLY A 43 2.68 18.68 2.37
C GLY A 43 1.21 18.55 2.73
N GLY A 44 0.81 17.46 3.42
CA GLY A 44 -0.53 17.30 3.97
C GLY A 44 -1.54 16.61 3.06
N ARG A 45 -1.13 16.15 1.87
CA ARG A 45 -2.04 15.35 1.04
C ARG A 45 -2.45 14.09 1.78
N LEU A 46 -3.74 13.81 1.78
CA LEU A 46 -4.31 12.64 2.44
C LEU A 46 -4.86 11.69 1.38
N ILE A 47 -4.50 10.40 1.49
CA ILE A 47 -5.05 9.34 0.66
C ILE A 47 -5.90 8.47 1.58
N GLU A 48 -7.21 8.50 1.37
CA GLU A 48 -8.18 7.92 2.31
C GLU A 48 -8.14 6.39 2.35
N GLU A 49 -7.93 5.73 1.21
CA GLU A 49 -8.10 4.29 1.08
C GLU A 49 -7.05 3.67 0.18
N LEU A 50 -5.78 3.94 0.48
CA LEU A 50 -4.66 3.36 -0.24
C LEU A 50 -4.67 1.84 -0.09
N ILE A 51 -4.54 1.12 -1.19
CA ILE A 51 -4.50 -0.34 -1.18
C ILE A 51 -3.06 -0.82 -1.22
N VAL A 52 -2.67 -1.57 -0.21
CA VAL A 52 -1.35 -2.18 -0.10
C VAL A 52 -1.52 -3.70 -0.14
N GLU A 53 -0.85 -4.35 -1.08
CA GLU A 53 -0.89 -5.79 -1.23
C GLU A 53 0.53 -6.34 -1.19
N GLU A 54 0.83 -7.13 -0.16
CA GLU A 54 2.13 -7.79 -0.01
C GLU A 54 3.33 -6.84 -0.13
N GLY A 55 3.20 -5.64 0.43
CA GLY A 55 4.27 -4.65 0.40
C GLY A 55 4.30 -3.78 -0.86
N TRP A 56 3.32 -3.92 -1.73
CA TRP A 56 3.16 -3.08 -2.92
C TRP A 56 1.97 -2.15 -2.77
N ILE A 57 2.16 -0.89 -3.13
CA ILE A 57 1.04 0.06 -3.28
C ILE A 57 0.43 -0.17 -4.64
N ILE A 58 -0.78 -0.71 -4.69
CA ILE A 58 -1.41 -1.12 -5.95
C ILE A 58 -2.54 -0.24 -6.40
N ALA A 59 -3.12 0.58 -5.52
CA ALA A 59 -4.23 1.45 -5.88
C ALA A 59 -4.38 2.59 -4.89
N LEU A 60 -5.02 3.66 -5.32
CA LEU A 60 -5.29 4.86 -4.52
C LEU A 60 -6.69 4.87 -3.91
N ASP A 61 -7.51 3.85 -4.21
CA ASP A 61 -8.86 3.73 -3.68
C ASP A 61 -9.33 2.27 -3.74
N ARG A 62 -10.51 2.01 -3.17
CA ARG A 62 -11.07 0.65 -3.08
C ARG A 62 -11.40 0.01 -4.42
N ALA A 63 -11.49 0.78 -5.50
CA ALA A 63 -11.69 0.19 -6.83
C ALA A 63 -10.54 -0.75 -7.18
N GLY A 64 -9.34 -0.50 -6.64
CA GLY A 64 -8.19 -1.39 -6.82
C GLY A 64 -8.37 -2.79 -6.23
N LEU A 65 -9.30 -2.99 -5.31
CA LEU A 65 -9.59 -4.32 -4.77
C LEU A 65 -10.23 -5.24 -5.80
N ALA A 66 -10.93 -4.68 -6.77
CA ALA A 66 -11.55 -5.46 -7.84
C ALA A 66 -10.52 -6.09 -8.78
N GLY A 67 -9.33 -5.49 -8.88
CA GLY A 67 -8.22 -6.06 -9.66
C GLY A 67 -8.43 -6.06 -11.16
N THR A 68 -9.36 -5.27 -11.68
CA THR A 68 -9.75 -5.31 -13.09
C THR A 68 -9.01 -4.30 -13.97
N PHE A 69 -8.23 -3.40 -13.38
CA PHE A 69 -7.48 -2.40 -14.14
C PHE A 69 -6.21 -2.00 -13.39
N GLU A 70 -5.27 -1.41 -14.12
CA GLU A 70 -4.03 -0.90 -13.55
C GLU A 70 -4.21 0.60 -13.23
N GLN A 71 -4.00 0.96 -11.98
CA GLN A 71 -4.08 2.34 -11.53
C GLN A 71 -2.68 2.91 -11.35
N ARG A 72 -2.45 4.10 -11.87
CA ARG A 72 -1.18 4.80 -11.68
C ARG A 72 -1.08 5.33 -10.26
N ILE A 73 0.04 5.04 -9.63
CA ILE A 73 0.36 5.59 -8.30
C ILE A 73 1.07 6.93 -8.53
N ASP A 74 0.38 8.02 -8.28
CA ASP A 74 0.77 9.37 -8.67
C ASP A 74 1.61 10.12 -7.62
N PHE A 75 2.21 9.40 -6.68
CA PHE A 75 3.07 10.00 -5.67
C PHE A 75 4.30 9.12 -5.42
N ASP A 76 5.33 9.71 -4.82
CA ASP A 76 6.53 8.99 -4.40
C ASP A 76 6.28 8.39 -3.00
N PRO A 77 6.34 7.07 -2.83
CA PRO A 77 6.13 6.43 -1.53
C PRO A 77 7.07 6.93 -0.43
N ARG A 78 8.22 7.49 -0.80
CA ARG A 78 9.15 8.07 0.18
C ARG A 78 8.62 9.35 0.84
N THR A 79 7.55 9.92 0.30
CA THR A 79 6.91 11.12 0.87
C THR A 79 5.86 10.78 1.92
N ILE A 80 5.62 9.51 2.20
CA ILE A 80 4.68 9.09 3.23
C ILE A 80 5.20 9.51 4.61
N THR A 81 4.35 10.18 5.38
CA THR A 81 4.67 10.62 6.74
C THR A 81 3.89 9.89 7.81
N ASP A 82 2.76 9.27 7.44
CA ASP A 82 1.96 8.46 8.37
C ASP A 82 1.10 7.46 7.62
N VAL A 83 0.87 6.31 8.26
CA VAL A 83 0.04 5.22 7.72
C VAL A 83 -0.85 4.70 8.83
N VAL A 84 -2.16 4.64 8.57
CA VAL A 84 -3.15 4.06 9.48
C VAL A 84 -3.86 2.92 8.78
N ILE A 85 -3.86 1.73 9.37
CA ILE A 85 -4.58 0.58 8.81
C ILE A 85 -6.06 0.75 9.11
N LEU A 86 -6.89 0.75 8.07
CA LEU A 86 -8.34 0.80 8.20
C LEU A 86 -8.95 -0.60 8.19
N GLN A 87 -8.39 -1.49 7.36
CA GLN A 87 -8.90 -2.83 7.17
C GLN A 87 -7.81 -3.74 6.63
N VAL A 88 -7.76 -4.97 7.10
CA VAL A 88 -6.97 -6.05 6.48
C VAL A 88 -7.95 -7.03 5.85
N VAL A 89 -7.78 -7.24 4.58
CA VAL A 89 -8.70 -8.08 3.79
C VAL A 89 -8.17 -9.50 3.69
#